data_2c34be4d505d0ad70e4a3dd22cae5021
#
_entry.id   2c34be4d505d0ad70e4a3dd22cae5021
#
_cell.length_a   1.000
_cell.length_b   1.000
_cell.length_c   1.000
_cell.angle_alpha   90.00
_cell.angle_beta   90.00
_cell.angle_gamma   90.00
#
_symmetry.space_group_name_H-M   'P 1'
#
loop_
_entity.id
_entity.type
_entity.pdbx_description
1 polymer ?
#
loop_
_entity_poly.entity_id
_entity_poly.type
_entity_poly.pdbx_seq_one_letter_code
_entity_poly.pdbx_strand_id
1 'polypeptide(L)'
;MSNEKLNPFESAQSQIKSACDALGLEPAVYELLKEPQRVIEISIPVKMDDGSIKVFKGYRSMHNDAVGPGKGGIRFHLGVNMDEVKALSIWMTFKCCVTGIPYGGAKGGVTVDPQTLSKGELERLSRGY
;
A
#
# COMPACT_ATOMS: atom_id res chain seq x y z
N MET A 1 -8.63 0.46 -29.44
CA MET A 1 -9.24 0.24 -28.11
C MET A 1 -8.13 0.44 -27.11
N SER A 2 -8.12 1.61 -26.44
CA SER A 2 -7.11 1.97 -25.43
C SER A 2 -7.26 1.03 -24.24
N ASN A 3 -6.24 0.27 -23.93
CA ASN A 3 -6.09 -0.46 -22.68
C ASN A 3 -5.88 0.58 -21.57
N GLU A 4 -6.94 1.26 -21.14
CA GLU A 4 -6.90 2.06 -19.92
C GLU A 4 -6.60 1.10 -18.78
N LYS A 5 -5.40 1.21 -18.26
CA LYS A 5 -4.98 0.47 -17.07
C LYS A 5 -5.83 1.01 -15.92
N LEU A 6 -6.87 0.28 -15.54
CA LEU A 6 -7.74 0.63 -14.41
C LEU A 6 -6.87 0.98 -13.21
N ASN A 7 -7.08 2.18 -12.66
CA ASN A 7 -6.39 2.59 -11.43
C ASN A 7 -6.84 1.67 -10.29
N PRO A 8 -5.92 0.92 -9.63
CA PRO A 8 -6.28 -0.03 -8.58
C PRO A 8 -6.94 0.66 -7.39
N PHE A 9 -6.60 1.91 -7.10
CA PHE A 9 -7.19 2.66 -6.01
C PHE A 9 -8.65 3.04 -6.30
N GLU A 10 -8.95 3.53 -7.48
CA GLU A 10 -10.32 3.80 -7.92
C GLU A 10 -11.17 2.53 -7.93
N SER A 11 -10.59 1.40 -8.35
CA SER A 11 -11.25 0.10 -8.31
C SER A 11 -11.61 -0.32 -6.88
N ALA A 12 -10.70 -0.13 -5.92
CA ALA A 12 -10.95 -0.42 -4.52
C ALA A 12 -12.05 0.48 -3.94
N GLN A 13 -12.03 1.78 -4.26
CA GLN A 13 -13.09 2.72 -3.85
C GLN A 13 -14.45 2.36 -4.42
N SER A 14 -14.51 1.95 -5.70
CA SER A 14 -15.73 1.51 -6.35
C SER A 14 -16.32 0.25 -5.68
N GLN A 15 -15.47 -0.70 -5.28
CA GLN A 15 -15.90 -1.88 -4.53
C GLN A 15 -16.52 -1.52 -3.17
N ILE A 16 -15.89 -0.60 -2.43
CA ILE A 16 -16.46 -0.11 -1.15
C ILE A 16 -17.82 0.56 -1.39
N LYS A 17 -17.89 1.44 -2.41
CA LYS A 17 -19.13 2.13 -2.75
C LYS A 17 -20.26 1.15 -3.03
N SER A 18 -20.00 0.16 -3.89
CA SER A 18 -20.98 -0.88 -4.24
C SER A 18 -21.44 -1.68 -3.01
N ALA A 19 -20.52 -2.00 -2.10
CA ALA A 19 -20.86 -2.72 -0.87
C ALA A 19 -21.71 -1.85 0.09
N CYS A 20 -21.37 -0.58 0.26
CA CYS A 20 -22.15 0.35 1.08
C CYS A 20 -23.58 0.51 0.54
N ASP A 21 -23.72 0.67 -0.77
CA ASP A 21 -25.02 0.80 -1.43
C ASP A 21 -25.87 -0.48 -1.28
N ALA A 22 -25.25 -1.64 -1.48
CA ALA A 22 -25.95 -2.93 -1.34
C ALA A 22 -26.44 -3.21 0.08
N LEU A 23 -25.73 -2.70 1.08
CA LEU A 23 -26.08 -2.85 2.50
C LEU A 23 -26.97 -1.72 3.02
N GLY A 24 -27.27 -0.71 2.19
CA GLY A 24 -28.07 0.45 2.60
C GLY A 24 -27.44 1.27 3.71
N LEU A 25 -26.10 1.37 3.73
CA LEU A 25 -25.37 2.11 4.75
C LEU A 25 -25.47 3.62 4.52
N GLU A 26 -25.34 4.39 5.59
CA GLU A 26 -25.29 5.85 5.49
C GLU A 26 -24.09 6.31 4.63
N PRO A 27 -24.23 7.39 3.83
CA PRO A 27 -23.17 7.91 2.98
C PRO A 27 -21.87 8.21 3.74
N ALA A 28 -21.94 8.58 5.01
CA ALA A 28 -20.79 8.84 5.86
C ALA A 28 -19.85 7.63 6.00
N VAL A 29 -20.39 6.40 5.95
CA VAL A 29 -19.57 5.17 6.03
C VAL A 29 -18.64 5.06 4.83
N TYR A 30 -19.16 5.33 3.62
CA TYR A 30 -18.32 5.36 2.42
C TYR A 30 -17.24 6.44 2.52
N GLU A 31 -17.59 7.64 2.96
CA GLU A 31 -16.64 8.75 3.11
C GLU A 31 -15.48 8.40 4.06
N LEU A 32 -15.77 7.67 5.15
CA LEU A 32 -14.76 7.22 6.11
C LEU A 32 -13.85 6.10 5.57
N LEU A 33 -14.36 5.28 4.64
CA LEU A 33 -13.66 4.08 4.16
C LEU A 33 -13.00 4.26 2.80
N LYS A 34 -13.34 5.29 2.04
CA LYS A 34 -12.81 5.48 0.67
C LYS A 34 -11.34 5.90 0.62
N GLU A 35 -10.84 6.52 1.70
CA GLU A 35 -9.48 7.03 1.77
C GLU A 35 -8.70 6.41 2.95
N PRO A 36 -7.40 6.15 2.78
CA PRO A 36 -6.53 5.79 3.89
C PRO A 36 -6.41 6.93 4.91
N GLN A 37 -6.39 6.59 6.19
CA GLN A 37 -6.16 7.55 7.28
C GLN A 37 -4.81 8.23 7.18
N ARG A 38 -3.79 7.52 6.67
CA ARG A 38 -2.43 8.06 6.55
C ARG A 38 -1.66 7.36 5.43
N VAL A 39 -0.96 8.15 4.63
CA VAL A 39 -0.01 7.66 3.64
C VAL A 39 1.30 8.42 3.80
N ILE A 40 2.41 7.68 3.77
CA ILE A 40 3.76 8.21 3.87
C ILE A 40 4.50 7.82 2.59
N GLU A 41 5.13 8.79 1.93
CA GLU A 41 6.14 8.59 0.90
C GLU A 41 7.50 8.97 1.46
N ILE A 42 8.51 8.13 1.21
CA ILE A 42 9.88 8.37 1.65
C ILE A 42 10.86 8.21 0.50
N SER A 43 11.95 8.95 0.57
CA SER A 43 13.12 8.80 -0.31
C SER A 43 14.22 8.11 0.48
N ILE A 44 14.65 6.93 0.01
CA ILE A 44 15.61 6.07 0.72
C ILE A 44 16.95 6.12 -0.01
N PRO A 45 17.95 6.87 0.48
CA PRO A 45 19.30 6.85 -0.10
C PRO A 45 20.02 5.56 0.29
N VAL A 46 20.55 4.87 -0.69
CA VAL A 46 21.31 3.63 -0.52
C VAL A 46 22.70 3.79 -1.14
N LYS A 47 23.74 3.48 -0.36
CA LYS A 47 25.08 3.37 -0.89
C LYS A 47 25.20 2.05 -1.67
N MET A 48 25.49 2.15 -2.96
CA MET A 48 25.68 1.02 -3.84
C MET A 48 27.07 0.39 -3.63
N ASP A 49 27.28 -0.82 -4.15
CA ASP A 49 28.55 -1.53 -3.99
C ASP A 49 29.71 -0.87 -4.78
N ASP A 50 29.38 -0.13 -5.83
CA ASP A 50 30.32 0.70 -6.60
C ASP A 50 30.68 2.03 -5.92
N GLY A 51 30.12 2.29 -4.73
CA GLY A 51 30.34 3.52 -3.95
C GLY A 51 29.39 4.67 -4.30
N SER A 52 28.58 4.58 -5.35
CA SER A 52 27.56 5.57 -5.71
C SER A 52 26.39 5.60 -4.72
N ILE A 53 25.59 6.68 -4.77
CA ILE A 53 24.33 6.77 -4.01
C ILE A 53 23.18 6.68 -4.97
N LYS A 54 22.25 5.73 -4.72
CA LYS A 54 20.99 5.63 -5.42
C LYS A 54 19.83 5.87 -4.46
N VAL A 55 18.83 6.65 -4.90
CA VAL A 55 17.66 6.96 -4.08
C VAL A 55 16.46 6.16 -4.58
N PHE A 56 15.84 5.41 -3.68
CA PHE A 56 14.64 4.63 -3.96
C PHE A 56 13.41 5.28 -3.32
N LYS A 57 12.24 5.09 -3.94
CA LYS A 57 10.96 5.54 -3.40
C LYS A 57 10.30 4.43 -2.61
N GLY A 58 9.95 4.74 -1.37
CA GLY A 58 9.19 3.86 -0.49
C GLY A 58 7.85 4.48 -0.11
N TYR A 59 6.85 3.63 0.11
CA TYR A 59 5.48 4.02 0.45
C TYR A 59 4.97 3.19 1.60
N ARG A 60 4.22 3.81 2.52
CA ARG A 60 3.45 3.10 3.55
C ARG A 60 2.07 3.72 3.67
N SER A 61 1.04 2.93 3.41
CA SER A 61 -0.36 3.31 3.61
C SER A 61 -0.93 2.59 4.83
N MET A 62 -1.57 3.35 5.71
CA MET A 62 -2.44 2.88 6.79
C MET A 62 -3.87 3.24 6.42
N HIS A 63 -4.67 2.25 6.06
CA HIS A 63 -6.04 2.52 5.63
C HIS A 63 -6.95 2.79 6.85
N ASN A 64 -7.05 1.85 7.76
CA ASN A 64 -7.93 1.98 8.92
C ASN A 64 -7.42 1.13 10.09
N ASP A 65 -7.41 1.69 11.29
CA ASP A 65 -6.92 1.05 12.52
C ASP A 65 -8.02 0.92 13.61
N ALA A 66 -9.29 1.10 13.24
CA ALA A 66 -10.41 1.01 14.18
C ALA A 66 -10.52 -0.34 14.89
N VAL A 67 -10.11 -1.43 14.24
CA VAL A 67 -10.13 -2.79 14.81
C VAL A 67 -8.84 -3.12 15.56
N GLY A 68 -7.73 -2.46 15.18
CA GLY A 68 -6.42 -2.70 15.78
C GLY A 68 -5.27 -2.19 14.91
N PRO A 69 -4.02 -2.43 15.34
CA PRO A 69 -2.84 -1.95 14.62
C PRO A 69 -2.82 -2.39 13.16
N GLY A 70 -2.37 -1.52 12.27
CA GLY A 70 -2.34 -1.77 10.84
C GLY A 70 -1.38 -2.91 10.47
N LYS A 71 -1.92 -3.95 9.86
CA LYS A 71 -1.22 -5.13 9.34
C LYS A 71 -1.16 -5.09 7.82
N GLY A 72 0.00 -5.36 7.25
CA GLY A 72 0.20 -5.50 5.81
C GLY A 72 1.66 -5.76 5.46
N GLY A 73 1.89 -6.46 4.36
CA GLY A 73 3.23 -6.74 3.84
C GLY A 73 3.88 -5.54 3.16
N ILE A 74 5.13 -5.72 2.76
CA ILE A 74 5.91 -4.77 1.96
C ILE A 74 6.20 -5.43 0.62
N ARG A 75 5.95 -4.72 -0.49
CA ARG A 75 6.25 -5.21 -1.84
C ARG A 75 7.45 -4.46 -2.41
N PHE A 76 8.43 -5.20 -2.92
CA PHE A 76 9.55 -4.67 -3.69
C PHE A 76 9.33 -5.03 -5.16
N HIS A 77 8.98 -4.04 -5.98
CA HIS A 77 8.69 -4.23 -7.40
C HIS A 77 8.68 -2.89 -8.14
N LEU A 78 9.10 -2.89 -9.41
CA LEU A 78 9.12 -1.68 -10.24
C LEU A 78 7.75 -1.02 -10.44
N GLY A 79 6.68 -1.81 -10.41
CA GLY A 79 5.30 -1.29 -10.55
C GLY A 79 4.70 -0.69 -9.29
N VAL A 80 5.41 -0.72 -8.15
CA VAL A 80 4.92 -0.13 -6.91
C VAL A 80 4.79 1.38 -7.05
N ASN A 81 3.61 1.89 -6.71
CA ASN A 81 3.30 3.31 -6.64
C ASN A 81 2.31 3.59 -5.50
N MET A 82 2.00 4.85 -5.27
CA MET A 82 1.12 5.30 -4.20
C MET A 82 -0.28 4.68 -4.29
N ASP A 83 -0.89 4.67 -5.47
CA ASP A 83 -2.26 4.18 -5.67
C ASP A 83 -2.36 2.68 -5.44
N GLU A 84 -1.34 1.92 -5.87
CA GLU A 84 -1.27 0.49 -5.55
C GLU A 84 -1.20 0.24 -4.05
N VAL A 85 -0.37 0.98 -3.32
CA VAL A 85 -0.22 0.78 -1.87
C VAL A 85 -1.48 1.19 -1.12
N LYS A 86 -2.16 2.25 -1.56
CA LYS A 86 -3.47 2.66 -1.04
C LYS A 86 -4.51 1.56 -1.25
N ALA A 87 -4.68 1.07 -2.48
CA ALA A 87 -5.62 -0.01 -2.81
C ALA A 87 -5.38 -1.26 -1.95
N LEU A 88 -4.13 -1.69 -1.89
CA LEU A 88 -3.76 -2.88 -1.13
C LEU A 88 -3.98 -2.71 0.38
N SER A 89 -3.82 -1.51 0.93
CA SER A 89 -4.11 -1.24 2.34
C SER A 89 -5.61 -1.29 2.65
N ILE A 90 -6.46 -0.83 1.72
CA ILE A 90 -7.93 -0.98 1.78
C ILE A 90 -8.28 -2.47 1.84
N TRP A 91 -7.84 -3.25 0.88
CA TRP A 91 -8.13 -4.69 0.86
C TRP A 91 -7.61 -5.42 2.08
N MET A 92 -6.50 -4.98 2.67
CA MET A 92 -6.01 -5.56 3.93
C MET A 92 -6.97 -5.30 5.10
N THR A 93 -7.59 -4.12 5.19
CA THR A 93 -8.60 -3.84 6.22
C THR A 93 -9.74 -4.85 6.14
N PHE A 94 -10.33 -5.01 4.95
CA PHE A 94 -11.45 -5.95 4.77
C PHE A 94 -11.03 -7.40 4.97
N LYS A 95 -9.85 -7.82 4.52
CA LYS A 95 -9.32 -9.16 4.77
C LYS A 95 -9.17 -9.44 6.26
N CYS A 96 -8.63 -8.52 7.04
CA CYS A 96 -8.49 -8.67 8.48
C CYS A 96 -9.86 -8.76 9.17
N CYS A 97 -10.82 -7.93 8.77
CA CYS A 97 -12.16 -7.94 9.33
C CYS A 97 -12.90 -9.26 9.04
N VAL A 98 -12.86 -9.75 7.79
CA VAL A 98 -13.53 -11.00 7.38
C VAL A 98 -12.94 -12.21 8.10
N THR A 99 -11.65 -12.22 8.36
CA THR A 99 -10.98 -13.31 9.09
C THR A 99 -11.09 -13.18 10.61
N GLY A 100 -11.67 -12.10 11.12
CA GLY A 100 -11.89 -11.87 12.54
C GLY A 100 -10.61 -11.63 13.36
N ILE A 101 -9.50 -11.23 12.73
CA ILE A 101 -8.27 -10.92 13.45
C ILE A 101 -8.27 -9.46 13.92
N PRO A 102 -7.67 -9.15 15.11
CA PRO A 102 -7.74 -7.82 15.72
C PRO A 102 -6.70 -6.86 15.12
N TYR A 103 -6.72 -6.68 13.79
CA TYR A 103 -5.80 -5.80 13.06
C TYR A 103 -6.53 -4.92 12.07
N GLY A 104 -6.02 -3.71 11.93
CA GLY A 104 -6.37 -2.81 10.83
C GLY A 104 -5.62 -3.13 9.54
N GLY A 105 -5.89 -2.39 8.48
CA GLY A 105 -5.29 -2.60 7.17
C GLY A 105 -4.17 -1.62 6.89
N ALA A 106 -3.01 -2.15 6.50
CA ALA A 106 -1.90 -1.37 6.01
C ALA A 106 -1.19 -2.07 4.84
N LYS A 107 -0.41 -1.31 4.09
CA LYS A 107 0.45 -1.85 3.03
C LYS A 107 1.67 -0.98 2.86
N GLY A 108 2.80 -1.61 2.52
CA GLY A 108 4.03 -0.92 2.14
C GLY A 108 4.54 -1.38 0.79
N GLY A 109 5.47 -0.62 0.25
CA GLY A 109 6.17 -1.00 -0.96
C GLY A 109 7.34 -0.09 -1.27
N VAL A 110 8.26 -0.60 -2.07
CA VAL A 110 9.40 0.14 -2.60
C VAL A 110 9.45 -0.07 -4.11
N THR A 111 9.60 1.03 -4.85
CA THR A 111 9.75 0.98 -6.30
C THR A 111 11.18 0.56 -6.64
N VAL A 112 11.39 -0.73 -6.85
CA VAL A 112 12.70 -1.32 -7.13
C VAL A 112 12.54 -2.69 -7.79
N ASP A 113 13.49 -3.06 -8.64
CA ASP A 113 13.67 -4.46 -9.04
C ASP A 113 14.70 -5.10 -8.09
N PRO A 114 14.27 -5.95 -7.14
CA PRO A 114 15.17 -6.55 -6.16
C PRO A 114 16.19 -7.51 -6.78
N GLN A 115 15.94 -8.00 -8.01
CA GLN A 115 16.86 -8.90 -8.70
C GLN A 115 18.11 -8.17 -9.25
N THR A 116 18.03 -6.85 -9.39
CA THR A 116 19.15 -6.01 -9.85
C THR A 116 20.08 -5.56 -8.73
N LEU A 117 19.74 -5.86 -7.47
CA LEU A 117 20.49 -5.47 -6.30
C LEU A 117 21.32 -6.65 -5.76
N SER A 118 22.51 -6.37 -5.25
CA SER A 118 23.26 -7.33 -4.44
C SER A 118 22.55 -7.57 -3.10
N LYS A 119 22.93 -8.64 -2.40
CA LYS A 119 22.41 -8.91 -1.03
C LYS A 119 22.72 -7.77 -0.07
N GLY A 120 23.91 -7.16 -0.17
CA GLY A 120 24.30 -6.02 0.67
C GLY A 120 23.50 -4.76 0.35
N GLU A 121 23.27 -4.48 -0.92
CA GLU A 121 22.42 -3.36 -1.36
C GLU A 121 20.97 -3.53 -0.91
N LEU A 122 20.42 -4.74 -1.06
CA LEU A 122 19.06 -5.07 -0.61
C LEU A 122 18.91 -4.95 0.92
N GLU A 123 19.95 -5.36 1.68
CA GLU A 123 19.98 -5.17 3.14
C GLU A 123 19.97 -3.69 3.50
N ARG A 124 20.82 -2.87 2.87
CA ARG A 124 20.86 -1.42 3.11
C ARG A 124 19.54 -0.75 2.77
N LEU A 125 18.92 -1.13 1.65
CA LEU A 125 17.59 -0.64 1.26
C LEU A 125 16.52 -1.03 2.30
N SER A 126 16.53 -2.29 2.75
CA SER A 126 15.55 -2.79 3.73
C SER A 126 15.69 -2.11 5.09
N ARG A 127 16.93 -1.79 5.50
CA ARG A 127 17.17 -1.01 6.74
C ARG A 127 16.74 0.44 6.63
N GLY A 128 16.82 1.01 5.42
CA GLY A 128 16.38 2.39 5.16
C GLY A 128 14.87 2.55 5.15
N TYR A 129 14.13 1.49 4.78
CA TYR A 129 12.68 1.45 4.80
C TYR A 129 12.13 1.25 6.21
#